data_985554141570031ec833c2aabd70ebe0
#
_entry.id   985554141570031ec833c2aabd70ebe0
#
_cell.length_a   1.000
_cell.length_b   1.000
_cell.length_c   1.000
_cell.angle_alpha   90.00
_cell.angle_beta   90.00
_cell.angle_gamma   90.00
#
_symmetry.space_group_name_H-M   'P 1'
#
loop_
_entity.id
_entity.type
_entity.pdbx_description
1 polymer ?
#
loop_
_entity_poly.entity_id
_entity_poly.type
_entity_poly.pdbx_seq_one_letter_code
_entity_poly.pdbx_strand_id
1 'polypeptide(L)'
;MTDKIKAPSGFKYSKTKSLIRFKWKEGEWDKGTLLNEDTFTMSYAATALHYGQSAFEGLKAFRWQDDSIHVFRPQENAKRMALSCERLMMPNVPEAMFLDAIKRVVRDNADYVPIASEGALYIRPFIFGCGQTIGISPSSEYEFVVLVIPVGDYYKAGTGGVKSIIWENFDRAAPFGTGHVKAAGNYAADLMPTTKAKANNYDIVLYLDAKTRSYIEEFATSNFVAINAKGTYITPESPTILKSITNKSLMQIAQSLDVKVEKRQVKLQEIDDFVEIGACGTAVVITSIKQIDYAGEMIWSQKTAGAVLDKVKLRYQQIQRGEVKDTFNWMFRV
;
A
#
# COMPACT_ATOMS: atom_id res chain seq x y z
N MET A 1 13.91 3.80 31.90
CA MET A 1 13.40 3.00 30.75
C MET A 1 12.12 3.68 30.35
N THR A 2 12.10 4.41 29.23
CA THR A 2 10.87 4.98 28.71
C THR A 2 9.98 3.82 28.27
N ASP A 3 8.75 3.76 28.79
CA ASP A 3 7.75 2.78 28.37
C ASP A 3 7.62 2.87 26.83
N LYS A 4 8.10 1.85 26.12
CA LYS A 4 7.99 1.77 24.65
C LYS A 4 6.51 1.75 24.29
N ILE A 5 6.10 2.61 23.34
CA ILE A 5 4.71 2.78 22.98
C ILE A 5 4.14 1.48 22.43
N LYS A 6 3.09 0.96 23.04
CA LYS A 6 2.33 -0.18 22.55
C LYS A 6 1.56 0.26 21.30
N ALA A 7 1.78 -0.43 20.18
CA ALA A 7 1.13 -0.09 18.92
C ALA A 7 -0.41 -0.23 19.04
N PRO A 8 -1.19 0.80 18.67
CA PRO A 8 -2.65 0.67 18.63
C PRO A 8 -3.07 -0.32 17.56
N SER A 9 -4.20 -1.01 17.76
CA SER A 9 -4.75 -1.90 16.74
C SER A 9 -5.21 -1.11 15.51
N GLY A 10 -4.83 -1.54 14.30
CA GLY A 10 -5.26 -0.95 13.04
C GLY A 10 -4.52 0.35 12.66
N PHE A 11 -5.15 1.16 11.79
CA PHE A 11 -4.61 2.40 11.20
C PHE A 11 -5.30 3.66 11.76
N LYS A 12 -5.64 3.66 13.05
CA LYS A 12 -6.19 4.86 13.68
C LYS A 12 -5.10 5.93 13.77
N TYR A 13 -5.40 7.15 13.30
CA TYR A 13 -4.49 8.27 13.45
C TYR A 13 -4.17 8.53 14.91
N SER A 14 -2.90 8.67 15.21
CA SER A 14 -2.39 9.15 16.50
C SER A 14 -1.25 10.13 16.22
N LYS A 15 -1.29 11.28 16.84
CA LYS A 15 -0.24 12.29 16.71
C LYS A 15 1.07 11.73 17.27
N THR A 16 2.13 11.92 16.50
CA THR A 16 3.52 11.62 16.90
C THR A 16 4.29 12.91 17.16
N LYS A 17 5.57 12.84 17.45
CA LYS A 17 6.38 14.01 17.79
C LYS A 17 6.43 15.00 16.64
N SER A 18 6.63 14.54 15.40
CA SER A 18 6.75 15.43 14.23
C SER A 18 6.32 14.75 12.94
N LEU A 19 6.03 15.60 11.96
CA LEU A 19 6.02 15.28 10.53
C LEU A 19 7.11 16.10 9.83
N ILE A 20 7.44 15.78 8.57
CA ILE A 20 8.33 16.62 7.74
C ILE A 20 7.57 17.12 6.53
N ARG A 21 7.76 18.41 6.18
CA ARG A 21 7.13 19.08 5.05
C ARG A 21 8.17 19.78 4.19
N PHE A 22 8.07 19.59 2.88
CA PHE A 22 8.79 20.32 1.84
C PHE A 22 7.79 21.10 1.00
N LYS A 23 8.15 22.32 0.61
CA LYS A 23 7.36 23.18 -0.29
C LYS A 23 8.03 23.26 -1.64
N TRP A 24 7.24 23.12 -2.70
CA TRP A 24 7.66 23.40 -4.06
C TRP A 24 7.00 24.67 -4.56
N LYS A 25 7.80 25.60 -5.02
CA LYS A 25 7.37 26.87 -5.58
C LYS A 25 8.43 27.37 -6.59
N GLU A 26 7.98 28.00 -7.67
CA GLU A 26 8.86 28.62 -8.68
C GLU A 26 9.91 27.66 -9.26
N GLY A 27 9.57 26.36 -9.37
CA GLY A 27 10.43 25.34 -9.95
C GLY A 27 11.34 24.60 -8.97
N GLU A 28 11.33 24.94 -7.68
CA GLU A 28 12.27 24.42 -6.70
C GLU A 28 11.61 23.89 -5.44
N TRP A 29 12.23 22.86 -4.85
CA TRP A 29 11.90 22.37 -3.51
C TRP A 29 12.74 23.10 -2.45
N ASP A 30 12.12 23.44 -1.33
CA ASP A 30 12.84 23.90 -0.14
C ASP A 30 13.62 22.73 0.55
N LYS A 31 14.33 23.06 1.64
CA LYS A 31 15.15 22.08 2.40
C LYS A 31 14.33 21.17 3.33
N GLY A 32 13.02 21.37 3.38
CA GLY A 32 12.11 20.65 4.27
C GLY A 32 12.30 20.97 5.76
N THR A 33 11.20 20.99 6.47
CA THR A 33 11.14 21.35 7.91
C THR A 33 10.39 20.28 8.70
N LEU A 34 10.96 19.84 9.82
CA LEU A 34 10.24 19.06 10.82
C LEU A 34 9.26 19.96 11.58
N LEU A 35 8.01 19.54 11.69
CA LEU A 35 6.92 20.29 12.30
C LEU A 35 6.24 19.44 13.37
N ASN A 36 5.95 20.03 14.52
CA ASN A 36 5.18 19.40 15.59
C ASN A 36 3.65 19.59 15.42
N GLU A 37 3.27 20.51 14.52
CA GLU A 37 1.88 20.77 14.16
C GLU A 37 1.44 19.80 13.06
N ASP A 38 0.25 19.22 13.25
CA ASP A 38 -0.37 18.28 12.32
C ASP A 38 -1.55 18.88 11.55
N THR A 39 -1.71 20.20 11.65
CA THR A 39 -2.68 21.00 10.90
C THR A 39 -1.97 22.11 10.13
N PHE A 40 -2.57 22.58 9.06
CA PHE A 40 -2.07 23.68 8.25
C PHE A 40 -3.21 24.45 7.61
N THR A 41 -2.95 25.69 7.22
CA THR A 41 -3.89 26.53 6.48
C THR A 41 -3.64 26.38 4.98
N MET A 42 -4.70 26.15 4.22
CA MET A 42 -4.68 26.03 2.77
C MET A 42 -5.81 26.86 2.16
N SER A 43 -5.59 27.41 0.95
CA SER A 43 -6.63 28.11 0.22
C SER A 43 -7.77 27.16 -0.17
N TYR A 44 -9.00 27.64 -0.10
CA TYR A 44 -10.16 26.93 -0.69
C TYR A 44 -10.04 26.71 -2.20
N ALA A 45 -9.21 27.50 -2.91
CA ALA A 45 -8.96 27.37 -4.35
C ALA A 45 -7.83 26.38 -4.68
N ALA A 46 -7.36 25.56 -3.72
CA ALA A 46 -6.30 24.59 -3.96
C ALA A 46 -6.76 23.46 -4.87
N THR A 47 -5.91 23.06 -5.85
CA THR A 47 -6.22 22.01 -6.84
C THR A 47 -6.49 20.65 -6.20
N ALA A 48 -5.87 20.35 -5.06
CA ALA A 48 -6.14 19.13 -4.32
C ALA A 48 -7.59 19.02 -3.87
N LEU A 49 -8.24 20.14 -3.49
CA LEU A 49 -9.62 20.15 -3.03
C LEU A 49 -10.64 20.01 -4.17
N HIS A 50 -10.35 20.59 -5.33
CA HIS A 50 -11.27 20.61 -6.46
C HIS A 50 -11.09 19.41 -7.40
N TYR A 51 -9.84 19.01 -7.65
CA TYR A 51 -9.51 18.04 -8.70
C TYR A 51 -8.80 16.80 -8.16
N GLY A 52 -8.62 16.69 -6.83
CA GLY A 52 -7.94 15.56 -6.22
C GLY A 52 -6.48 15.43 -6.68
N GLN A 53 -5.81 16.54 -7.05
CA GLN A 53 -4.40 16.52 -7.49
C GLN A 53 -3.50 16.19 -6.31
N SER A 54 -3.43 14.89 -6.00
CA SER A 54 -2.69 14.35 -4.87
C SER A 54 -2.29 12.90 -5.13
N ALA A 55 -1.08 12.54 -4.68
CA ALA A 55 -0.57 11.17 -4.66
C ALA A 55 0.03 10.85 -3.30
N PHE A 56 0.05 9.55 -2.94
CA PHE A 56 0.60 9.15 -1.65
C PHE A 56 1.35 7.83 -1.73
N GLU A 57 2.13 7.55 -0.69
CA GLU A 57 2.84 6.30 -0.51
C GLU A 57 2.57 5.69 0.87
N GLY A 58 2.99 4.46 1.04
CA GLY A 58 2.91 3.77 2.31
C GLY A 58 4.06 2.79 2.49
N LEU A 59 4.82 2.99 3.58
CA LEU A 59 5.96 2.15 3.96
C LEU A 59 5.87 1.83 5.45
N LYS A 60 6.79 0.96 5.91
CA LYS A 60 6.93 0.65 7.33
C LYS A 60 8.39 0.69 7.76
N ALA A 61 8.62 1.24 8.96
CA ALA A 61 9.88 1.11 9.68
C ALA A 61 9.73 0.12 10.82
N PHE A 62 10.78 -0.65 11.06
CA PHE A 62 10.84 -1.72 12.05
C PHE A 62 12.03 -1.51 12.97
N ARG A 63 11.84 -1.65 14.27
CA ARG A 63 12.90 -1.66 15.25
C ARG A 63 13.38 -3.10 15.45
N TRP A 64 14.64 -3.37 15.12
CA TRP A 64 15.24 -4.67 15.29
C TRP A 64 15.69 -4.93 16.74
N GLN A 65 16.11 -6.15 17.04
CA GLN A 65 16.52 -6.55 18.39
C GLN A 65 17.75 -5.77 18.91
N ASP A 66 18.63 -5.32 18.01
CA ASP A 66 19.80 -4.48 18.32
C ASP A 66 19.46 -2.99 18.47
N ASP A 67 18.17 -2.67 18.58
CA ASP A 67 17.59 -1.31 18.66
C ASP A 67 17.76 -0.46 17.40
N SER A 68 18.37 -0.99 16.34
CA SER A 68 18.45 -0.29 15.05
C SER A 68 17.11 -0.23 14.34
N ILE A 69 16.87 0.87 13.59
CA ILE A 69 15.62 1.08 12.87
C ILE A 69 15.88 0.95 11.37
N HIS A 70 15.02 0.17 10.71
CA HIS A 70 15.14 -0.12 9.29
C HIS A 70 13.81 0.11 8.58
N VAL A 71 13.86 0.70 7.37
CA VAL A 71 12.72 0.92 6.49
C VAL A 71 12.77 -0.06 5.33
N PHE A 72 11.64 -0.68 5.01
CA PHE A 72 11.56 -1.68 3.94
C PHE A 72 11.43 -1.03 2.57
N ARG A 73 12.46 -1.20 1.70
CA ARG A 73 12.52 -0.81 0.27
C ARG A 73 12.07 0.63 -0.05
N PRO A 74 12.50 1.67 0.67
CA PRO A 74 12.00 3.03 0.46
C PRO A 74 12.35 3.58 -0.94
N GLN A 75 13.42 3.10 -1.60
CA GLN A 75 13.77 3.47 -2.97
C GLN A 75 12.69 3.09 -3.97
N GLU A 76 12.03 1.94 -3.81
CA GLU A 76 10.94 1.53 -4.68
C GLU A 76 9.70 2.42 -4.50
N ASN A 77 9.44 2.89 -3.28
CA ASN A 77 8.38 3.86 -3.02
C ASN A 77 8.71 5.23 -3.64
N ALA A 78 9.96 5.69 -3.56
CA ALA A 78 10.39 6.92 -4.22
C ALA A 78 10.16 6.86 -5.75
N LYS A 79 10.58 5.76 -6.39
CA LYS A 79 10.35 5.54 -7.83
C LYS A 79 8.87 5.52 -8.19
N ARG A 80 8.02 4.89 -7.38
CA ARG A 80 6.57 4.83 -7.63
C ARG A 80 5.89 6.18 -7.37
N MET A 81 6.35 6.96 -6.38
CA MET A 81 5.92 8.34 -6.18
C MET A 81 6.24 9.20 -7.41
N ALA A 82 7.44 9.06 -7.99
CA ALA A 82 7.83 9.78 -9.22
C ALA A 82 6.87 9.47 -10.38
N LEU A 83 6.53 8.20 -10.61
CA LEU A 83 5.53 7.79 -11.63
C LEU A 83 4.14 8.39 -11.35
N SER A 84 3.74 8.46 -10.08
CA SER A 84 2.46 9.07 -9.71
C SER A 84 2.46 10.58 -9.95
N CYS A 85 3.56 11.25 -9.62
CA CYS A 85 3.74 12.68 -9.88
C CYS A 85 3.69 12.98 -11.38
N GLU A 86 4.42 12.22 -12.20
CA GLU A 86 4.43 12.37 -13.66
C GLU A 86 3.01 12.26 -14.23
N ARG A 87 2.27 11.20 -13.87
CA ARG A 87 0.90 10.97 -14.39
C ARG A 87 -0.08 12.06 -13.99
N LEU A 88 0.11 12.70 -12.84
CA LEU A 88 -0.77 13.74 -12.30
C LEU A 88 -0.26 15.16 -12.55
N MET A 89 0.76 15.32 -13.40
CA MET A 89 1.38 16.61 -13.72
C MET A 89 1.82 17.39 -12.47
N MET A 90 2.44 16.67 -11.52
CA MET A 90 3.03 17.24 -10.31
C MET A 90 4.56 17.22 -10.41
N PRO A 91 5.28 18.12 -9.70
CA PRO A 91 6.74 18.11 -9.67
C PRO A 91 7.24 16.76 -9.10
N ASN A 92 8.31 16.26 -9.70
CA ASN A 92 8.96 15.06 -9.19
C ASN A 92 9.51 15.31 -7.77
N VAL A 93 9.33 14.32 -6.89
CA VAL A 93 10.02 14.24 -5.61
C VAL A 93 11.32 13.46 -5.84
N PRO A 94 12.52 14.12 -5.87
CA PRO A 94 13.76 13.42 -6.11
C PRO A 94 14.00 12.27 -5.12
N GLU A 95 14.52 11.13 -5.57
CA GLU A 95 14.77 9.96 -4.72
C GLU A 95 15.58 10.33 -3.47
N ALA A 96 16.63 11.13 -3.64
CA ALA A 96 17.47 11.57 -2.52
C ALA A 96 16.68 12.38 -1.48
N MET A 97 15.79 13.29 -1.92
CA MET A 97 14.92 14.06 -1.04
C MET A 97 13.89 13.16 -0.33
N PHE A 98 13.29 12.21 -1.06
CA PHE A 98 12.36 11.24 -0.48
C PHE A 98 13.01 10.42 0.63
N LEU A 99 14.22 9.89 0.38
CA LEU A 99 14.97 9.11 1.36
C LEU A 99 15.43 9.95 2.56
N ASP A 100 15.86 11.20 2.33
CA ASP A 100 16.22 12.14 3.40
C ASP A 100 15.00 12.45 4.29
N ALA A 101 13.85 12.71 3.69
CA ALA A 101 12.58 12.94 4.40
C ALA A 101 12.22 11.76 5.31
N ILE A 102 12.29 10.52 4.78
CA ILE A 102 12.06 9.28 5.54
C ILE A 102 13.04 9.17 6.71
N LYS A 103 14.33 9.38 6.44
CA LYS A 103 15.39 9.26 7.46
C LYS A 103 15.21 10.28 8.59
N ARG A 104 14.95 11.54 8.25
CA ARG A 104 14.78 12.63 9.22
C ARG A 104 13.54 12.41 10.08
N VAL A 105 12.37 12.13 9.47
CA VAL A 105 11.11 11.96 10.23
C VAL A 105 11.12 10.71 11.10
N VAL A 106 11.70 9.59 10.63
CA VAL A 106 11.77 8.35 11.42
C VAL A 106 12.74 8.52 12.60
N ARG A 107 13.89 9.18 12.39
CA ARG A 107 14.84 9.48 13.49
C ARG A 107 14.22 10.36 14.57
N ASP A 108 13.53 11.40 14.18
CA ASP A 108 12.89 12.32 15.15
C ASP A 108 11.73 11.67 15.91
N ASN A 109 11.11 10.64 15.31
CA ASN A 109 10.06 9.82 15.92
C ASN A 109 10.54 8.45 16.38
N ALA A 110 11.82 8.26 16.66
CA ALA A 110 12.37 6.95 17.02
C ALA A 110 11.63 6.30 18.20
N ASP A 111 11.23 7.08 19.21
CA ASP A 111 10.50 6.57 20.38
C ASP A 111 9.10 6.00 20.04
N TYR A 112 8.55 6.39 18.90
CA TYR A 112 7.25 5.89 18.38
C TYR A 112 7.38 4.62 17.54
N VAL A 113 8.58 4.11 17.27
CA VAL A 113 8.78 2.86 16.53
C VAL A 113 8.63 1.68 17.48
N PRO A 114 7.55 0.87 17.38
CA PRO A 114 7.38 -0.31 18.23
C PRO A 114 8.50 -1.32 17.99
N ILE A 115 8.71 -2.24 18.96
CA ILE A 115 9.49 -3.44 18.68
C ILE A 115 8.83 -4.25 17.57
N ALA A 116 9.65 -4.83 16.68
CA ALA A 116 9.19 -5.46 15.45
C ALA A 116 8.21 -6.63 15.65
N SER A 117 8.20 -7.24 16.86
CA SER A 117 7.22 -8.28 17.23
C SER A 117 5.84 -7.74 17.61
N GLU A 118 5.73 -6.43 17.94
CA GLU A 118 4.48 -5.81 18.39
C GLU A 118 3.85 -4.90 17.33
N GLY A 119 4.61 -4.52 16.28
CA GLY A 119 4.12 -3.65 15.23
C GLY A 119 5.21 -2.98 14.41
N ALA A 120 4.86 -1.84 13.84
CA ALA A 120 5.76 -1.04 13.01
C ALA A 120 5.39 0.45 13.10
N LEU A 121 6.30 1.32 12.70
CA LEU A 121 5.96 2.69 12.40
C LEU A 121 5.52 2.76 10.93
N TYR A 122 4.25 3.05 10.70
CA TYR A 122 3.75 3.30 9.35
C TYR A 122 4.13 4.70 8.91
N ILE A 123 4.67 4.81 7.71
CA ILE A 123 5.15 6.05 7.11
C ILE A 123 4.23 6.37 5.94
N ARG A 124 3.66 7.59 5.94
CA ARG A 124 2.76 8.10 4.91
C ARG A 124 3.35 9.32 4.21
N PRO A 125 4.18 9.14 3.16
CA PRO A 125 4.51 10.23 2.25
C PRO A 125 3.31 10.57 1.38
N PHE A 126 3.06 11.87 1.15
CA PHE A 126 2.05 12.34 0.21
C PHE A 126 2.44 13.69 -0.34
N ILE A 127 1.98 13.96 -1.57
CA ILE A 127 2.17 15.23 -2.27
C ILE A 127 0.81 15.72 -2.75
N PHE A 128 0.57 17.03 -2.69
CA PHE A 128 -0.68 17.63 -3.14
C PHE A 128 -0.47 19.04 -3.68
N GLY A 129 -1.32 19.44 -4.63
CA GLY A 129 -1.35 20.80 -5.17
C GLY A 129 -2.08 21.75 -4.22
N CYS A 130 -1.39 22.79 -3.75
CA CYS A 130 -1.90 23.79 -2.80
C CYS A 130 -2.01 25.21 -3.39
N GLY A 131 -1.54 25.43 -4.62
CA GLY A 131 -1.65 26.71 -5.31
C GLY A 131 -3.09 27.08 -5.64
N GLN A 132 -3.36 28.38 -5.69
CA GLN A 132 -4.70 28.92 -5.91
C GLN A 132 -5.07 28.94 -7.39
N THR A 133 -5.98 28.05 -7.80
CA THR A 133 -6.57 28.04 -9.14
C THR A 133 -7.93 27.36 -9.14
N ILE A 134 -8.86 27.89 -9.95
CA ILE A 134 -10.17 27.27 -10.21
C ILE A 134 -10.22 26.67 -11.62
N GLY A 135 -9.36 27.10 -12.53
CA GLY A 135 -9.23 26.50 -13.85
C GLY A 135 -8.59 25.12 -13.79
N ILE A 136 -8.94 24.23 -14.73
CA ILE A 136 -8.33 22.89 -14.83
C ILE A 136 -6.90 23.04 -15.36
N SER A 137 -5.94 23.10 -14.45
CA SER A 137 -4.50 23.19 -14.74
C SER A 137 -3.70 22.56 -13.60
N PRO A 138 -2.44 22.17 -13.82
CA PRO A 138 -1.55 21.82 -12.73
C PRO A 138 -1.43 22.96 -11.72
N SER A 139 -1.25 22.65 -10.46
CA SER A 139 -1.02 23.64 -9.41
C SER A 139 0.26 24.43 -9.64
N SER A 140 0.30 25.67 -9.18
CA SER A 140 1.52 26.49 -9.15
C SER A 140 2.40 26.22 -7.92
N GLU A 141 1.85 25.63 -6.88
CA GLU A 141 2.56 25.32 -5.64
C GLU A 141 2.15 23.94 -5.13
N TYR A 142 3.11 23.21 -4.52
CA TYR A 142 2.88 21.87 -3.95
C TYR A 142 3.53 21.74 -2.60
N GLU A 143 2.96 20.87 -1.78
CA GLU A 143 3.61 20.40 -0.56
C GLU A 143 3.83 18.88 -0.63
N PHE A 144 5.04 18.45 -0.29
CA PHE A 144 5.38 17.06 -0.02
C PHE A 144 5.54 16.87 1.48
N VAL A 145 4.73 15.99 2.05
CA VAL A 145 4.66 15.77 3.49
C VAL A 145 4.88 14.31 3.80
N VAL A 146 5.62 14.03 4.86
CA VAL A 146 5.72 12.68 5.41
C VAL A 146 5.29 12.70 6.86
N LEU A 147 4.18 12.03 7.15
CA LEU A 147 3.72 11.77 8.51
C LEU A 147 3.94 10.31 8.88
N VAL A 148 4.02 10.03 10.18
CA VAL A 148 4.23 8.69 10.72
C VAL A 148 3.24 8.38 11.83
N ILE A 149 2.82 7.11 11.93
CA ILE A 149 1.97 6.62 13.02
C ILE A 149 2.41 5.22 13.45
N PRO A 150 2.43 4.88 14.74
CA PRO A 150 2.61 3.51 15.18
C PRO A 150 1.38 2.68 14.79
N VAL A 151 1.61 1.47 14.24
CA VAL A 151 0.56 0.55 13.83
C VAL A 151 0.87 -0.86 14.33
N GLY A 152 -0.16 -1.55 14.85
CA GLY A 152 -0.12 -2.97 15.14
C GLY A 152 -0.64 -3.80 13.96
N ASP A 153 -1.08 -5.03 14.25
CA ASP A 153 -1.68 -5.89 13.25
C ASP A 153 -3.01 -5.32 12.77
N TYR A 154 -3.16 -5.24 11.44
CA TYR A 154 -4.33 -4.67 10.78
C TYR A 154 -5.60 -5.51 10.98
N TYR A 155 -5.48 -6.82 10.92
CA TYR A 155 -6.54 -7.76 11.23
C TYR A 155 -6.23 -8.48 12.54
N LYS A 156 -7.24 -8.64 13.41
CA LYS A 156 -7.09 -9.43 14.64
C LYS A 156 -6.67 -10.86 14.26
N ALA A 157 -5.65 -11.38 14.91
CA ALA A 157 -5.26 -12.78 14.78
C ALA A 157 -6.48 -13.69 15.06
N GLY A 158 -6.74 -14.66 14.18
CA GLY A 158 -7.77 -15.68 14.40
C GLY A 158 -9.03 -15.59 13.53
N THR A 159 -9.13 -14.67 12.56
CA THR A 159 -10.35 -14.57 11.71
C THR A 159 -10.45 -15.62 10.60
N GLY A 160 -9.48 -16.54 10.44
CA GLY A 160 -9.55 -17.60 9.41
C GLY A 160 -9.63 -17.08 7.96
N GLY A 161 -9.20 -15.85 7.71
CA GLY A 161 -9.30 -15.18 6.42
C GLY A 161 -10.52 -14.25 6.30
N VAL A 162 -10.59 -13.50 5.18
CA VAL A 162 -11.63 -12.48 4.91
C VAL A 162 -12.54 -12.90 3.76
N LYS A 163 -13.76 -12.35 3.75
CA LYS A 163 -14.73 -12.54 2.66
C LYS A 163 -14.60 -11.41 1.65
N SER A 164 -14.62 -11.76 0.37
CA SER A 164 -14.59 -10.82 -0.73
C SER A 164 -15.84 -10.90 -1.58
N ILE A 165 -16.18 -9.77 -2.23
CA ILE A 165 -17.25 -9.70 -3.22
C ILE A 165 -16.74 -9.03 -4.50
N ILE A 166 -17.24 -9.49 -5.64
CA ILE A 166 -17.13 -8.80 -6.93
C ILE A 166 -18.48 -8.13 -7.21
N TRP A 167 -18.48 -6.79 -7.34
CA TRP A 167 -19.67 -6.05 -7.73
C TRP A 167 -19.78 -5.98 -9.25
N GLU A 168 -20.98 -6.16 -9.80
CA GLU A 168 -21.23 -6.11 -11.25
C GLU A 168 -21.17 -4.70 -11.84
N ASN A 169 -21.38 -3.68 -11.02
CA ASN A 169 -21.59 -2.28 -11.45
C ASN A 169 -20.60 -1.29 -10.86
N PHE A 170 -19.41 -1.78 -10.47
CA PHE A 170 -18.30 -0.93 -10.04
C PHE A 170 -17.00 -1.38 -10.69
N ASP A 171 -16.23 -0.41 -11.17
CA ASP A 171 -14.90 -0.58 -11.68
C ASP A 171 -13.89 0.13 -10.78
N ARG A 172 -12.68 -0.43 -10.64
CA ARG A 172 -11.60 0.21 -9.90
C ARG A 172 -10.92 1.31 -10.72
N ALA A 173 -10.69 1.03 -12.00
CA ALA A 173 -9.97 1.93 -12.89
C ALA A 173 -10.30 1.67 -14.36
N ALA A 174 -10.39 2.74 -15.14
CA ALA A 174 -10.48 2.65 -16.59
C ALA A 174 -9.15 2.13 -17.20
N PRO A 175 -9.16 1.46 -18.38
CA PRO A 175 -7.98 0.88 -19.02
C PRO A 175 -6.82 1.85 -19.24
N PHE A 176 -7.10 3.11 -19.55
CA PHE A 176 -6.13 4.20 -19.73
C PHE A 176 -6.23 5.28 -18.65
N GLY A 177 -6.86 4.97 -17.53
CA GLY A 177 -7.03 5.86 -16.38
C GLY A 177 -5.81 5.96 -15.49
N THR A 178 -6.04 6.13 -14.20
CA THR A 178 -5.02 6.35 -13.17
C THR A 178 -4.75 5.13 -12.29
N GLY A 179 -5.31 3.95 -12.63
CA GLY A 179 -5.21 2.74 -11.81
C GLY A 179 -3.78 2.30 -11.49
N HIS A 180 -2.85 2.50 -12.42
CA HIS A 180 -1.44 2.10 -12.30
C HIS A 180 -0.58 3.01 -11.41
N VAL A 181 -1.11 4.18 -11.00
CA VAL A 181 -0.43 5.13 -10.10
C VAL A 181 -1.19 5.28 -8.78
N LYS A 182 -0.50 5.78 -7.76
CA LYS A 182 -1.06 5.88 -6.41
C LYS A 182 -1.74 7.24 -6.18
N ALA A 183 -2.68 7.58 -7.07
CA ALA A 183 -3.50 8.78 -7.01
C ALA A 183 -4.56 8.68 -5.91
N ALA A 184 -4.78 9.76 -5.16
CA ALA A 184 -5.79 9.80 -4.09
C ALA A 184 -7.22 9.55 -4.62
N GLY A 185 -7.53 10.05 -5.83
CA GLY A 185 -8.84 9.88 -6.47
C GLY A 185 -9.24 8.42 -6.70
N ASN A 186 -8.27 7.50 -6.94
CA ASN A 186 -8.56 6.08 -7.08
C ASN A 186 -9.21 5.49 -5.82
N TYR A 187 -8.85 6.01 -4.66
CA TYR A 187 -9.36 5.54 -3.35
C TYR A 187 -10.68 6.20 -2.98
N ALA A 188 -10.92 7.44 -3.43
CA ALA A 188 -12.20 8.10 -3.23
C ALA A 188 -13.33 7.37 -4.00
N ALA A 189 -13.07 6.93 -5.23
CA ALA A 189 -14.00 6.14 -6.03
C ALA A 189 -14.37 4.79 -5.37
N ASP A 190 -13.46 4.23 -4.56
CA ASP A 190 -13.66 2.94 -3.88
C ASP A 190 -14.46 3.04 -2.57
N LEU A 191 -14.77 4.23 -2.07
CA LEU A 191 -15.49 4.40 -0.80
C LEU A 191 -16.89 3.78 -0.85
N MET A 192 -17.65 4.00 -1.92
CA MET A 192 -19.00 3.46 -2.05
C MET A 192 -19.01 1.93 -2.15
N PRO A 193 -18.30 1.28 -3.09
CA PRO A 193 -18.29 -0.18 -3.20
C PRO A 193 -17.76 -0.87 -1.94
N THR A 194 -16.74 -0.31 -1.27
CA THR A 194 -16.22 -0.84 0.00
C THR A 194 -17.23 -0.69 1.14
N THR A 195 -17.92 0.45 1.25
CA THR A 195 -18.96 0.67 2.27
C THR A 195 -20.13 -0.30 2.06
N LYS A 196 -20.56 -0.47 0.81
CA LYS A 196 -21.60 -1.43 0.43
C LYS A 196 -21.18 -2.86 0.74
N ALA A 197 -19.94 -3.24 0.49
CA ALA A 197 -19.42 -4.57 0.83
C ALA A 197 -19.51 -4.83 2.34
N LYS A 198 -19.04 -3.90 3.16
CA LYS A 198 -19.12 -4.02 4.64
C LYS A 198 -20.54 -4.13 5.15
N ALA A 199 -21.49 -3.36 4.60
CA ALA A 199 -22.91 -3.45 4.95
C ALA A 199 -23.52 -4.82 4.61
N ASN A 200 -22.92 -5.58 3.68
CA ASN A 200 -23.33 -6.92 3.27
C ASN A 200 -22.40 -8.03 3.85
N ASN A 201 -21.66 -7.74 4.93
CA ASN A 201 -20.77 -8.68 5.63
C ASN A 201 -19.61 -9.22 4.78
N TYR A 202 -19.10 -8.42 3.82
CA TYR A 202 -17.85 -8.65 3.12
C TYR A 202 -16.78 -7.68 3.63
N ASP A 203 -15.54 -8.16 3.66
CA ASP A 203 -14.42 -7.39 4.20
C ASP A 203 -13.71 -6.55 3.13
N ILE A 204 -13.71 -7.03 1.86
CA ILE A 204 -12.97 -6.42 0.76
C ILE A 204 -13.69 -6.65 -0.58
N VAL A 205 -13.47 -5.73 -1.53
CA VAL A 205 -13.97 -5.84 -2.91
C VAL A 205 -12.86 -6.34 -3.82
N LEU A 206 -13.13 -7.32 -4.67
CA LEU A 206 -12.29 -7.74 -5.79
C LEU A 206 -12.82 -7.12 -7.08
N TYR A 207 -11.94 -6.58 -7.91
CA TYR A 207 -12.30 -5.96 -9.17
C TYR A 207 -11.88 -6.80 -10.38
N LEU A 208 -12.71 -6.75 -11.40
CA LEU A 208 -12.42 -7.27 -12.73
C LEU A 208 -11.99 -6.14 -13.66
N ASP A 209 -11.42 -6.49 -14.80
CA ASP A 209 -11.09 -5.53 -15.85
C ASP A 209 -12.35 -4.78 -16.32
N ALA A 210 -12.25 -3.46 -16.43
CA ALA A 210 -13.38 -2.59 -16.76
C ALA A 210 -13.87 -2.75 -18.21
N LYS A 211 -13.07 -3.34 -19.11
CA LYS A 211 -13.41 -3.47 -20.52
C LYS A 211 -14.27 -4.68 -20.83
N THR A 212 -13.91 -5.85 -20.29
CA THR A 212 -14.55 -7.12 -20.65
C THR A 212 -15.15 -7.85 -19.45
N ARG A 213 -14.78 -7.44 -18.22
CA ARG A 213 -15.15 -8.08 -16.95
C ARG A 213 -14.86 -9.58 -16.90
N SER A 214 -13.83 -9.96 -17.63
CA SER A 214 -13.42 -11.37 -17.80
C SER A 214 -12.11 -11.71 -17.11
N TYR A 215 -11.34 -10.68 -16.69
CA TYR A 215 -10.05 -10.86 -16.06
C TYR A 215 -10.04 -10.30 -14.64
N ILE A 216 -9.46 -11.06 -13.72
CA ILE A 216 -9.20 -10.62 -12.35
C ILE A 216 -8.09 -9.55 -12.38
N GLU A 217 -8.30 -8.44 -11.69
CA GLU A 217 -7.30 -7.38 -11.54
C GLU A 217 -6.74 -7.34 -10.12
N GLU A 218 -7.30 -6.56 -9.25
CA GLU A 218 -6.82 -6.41 -7.87
C GLU A 218 -7.97 -6.13 -6.90
N PHE A 219 -7.72 -6.30 -5.62
CA PHE A 219 -8.65 -5.86 -4.58
C PHE A 219 -8.60 -4.32 -4.43
N ALA A 220 -9.61 -3.76 -3.81
CA ALA A 220 -9.79 -2.33 -3.55
C ALA A 220 -8.50 -1.59 -3.13
N THR A 221 -7.74 -2.17 -2.20
CA THR A 221 -6.53 -1.56 -1.63
C THR A 221 -5.30 -2.48 -1.65
N SER A 222 -5.39 -3.63 -2.32
CA SER A 222 -4.38 -4.72 -2.27
C SER A 222 -4.33 -5.45 -3.61
N ASN A 223 -3.16 -6.00 -3.96
CA ASN A 223 -3.06 -6.83 -5.16
C ASN A 223 -3.56 -8.25 -4.92
N PHE A 224 -4.09 -8.86 -5.96
CA PHE A 224 -4.49 -10.26 -5.98
C PHE A 224 -3.27 -11.17 -6.14
N VAL A 225 -3.21 -12.22 -5.33
CA VAL A 225 -2.23 -13.31 -5.45
C VAL A 225 -2.95 -14.64 -5.23
N ALA A 226 -2.53 -15.69 -5.92
CA ALA A 226 -3.10 -17.02 -5.79
C ALA A 226 -2.07 -18.12 -5.91
N ILE A 227 -2.37 -19.30 -5.38
CA ILE A 227 -1.64 -20.54 -5.60
C ILE A 227 -2.58 -21.52 -6.28
N ASN A 228 -2.15 -22.09 -7.40
CA ASN A 228 -2.90 -23.14 -8.08
C ASN A 228 -2.57 -24.54 -7.51
N ALA A 229 -3.27 -25.57 -7.96
CA ALA A 229 -3.06 -26.96 -7.53
C ALA A 229 -1.65 -27.51 -7.80
N LYS A 230 -0.88 -26.87 -8.69
CA LYS A 230 0.54 -27.22 -8.99
C LYS A 230 1.53 -26.50 -8.07
N GLY A 231 1.07 -25.70 -7.12
CA GLY A 231 1.90 -24.90 -6.22
C GLY A 231 2.51 -23.65 -6.87
N THR A 232 2.01 -23.21 -8.03
CA THR A 232 2.49 -22.00 -8.71
C THR A 232 1.89 -20.75 -8.10
N TYR A 233 2.72 -19.76 -7.77
CA TYR A 233 2.31 -18.42 -7.38
C TYR A 233 1.87 -17.63 -8.61
N ILE A 234 0.63 -17.18 -8.65
CA ILE A 234 0.02 -16.45 -9.76
C ILE A 234 -0.44 -15.09 -9.31
N THR A 235 -0.15 -14.06 -10.11
CA THR A 235 -0.64 -12.70 -9.87
C THR A 235 -1.00 -12.02 -11.20
N PRO A 236 -2.11 -11.26 -11.24
CA PRO A 236 -2.53 -10.57 -12.45
C PRO A 236 -1.52 -9.53 -12.94
N GLU A 237 -1.44 -9.39 -14.26
CA GLU A 237 -0.74 -8.30 -14.94
C GLU A 237 -1.72 -7.55 -15.86
N SER A 238 -1.87 -6.25 -15.59
CA SER A 238 -2.71 -5.35 -16.36
C SER A 238 -2.16 -3.92 -16.28
N PRO A 239 -2.38 -3.07 -17.30
CA PRO A 239 -1.97 -1.67 -17.27
C PRO A 239 -2.75 -0.83 -16.23
N THR A 240 -3.84 -1.34 -15.67
CA THR A 240 -4.68 -0.67 -14.67
C THR A 240 -4.27 -1.01 -13.24
N ILE A 241 -3.51 -2.07 -13.03
CA ILE A 241 -3.11 -2.55 -11.69
C ILE A 241 -1.95 -1.72 -11.14
N LEU A 242 -2.06 -1.33 -9.86
CA LEU A 242 -0.97 -0.68 -9.16
C LEU A 242 0.21 -1.66 -8.97
N LYS A 243 1.40 -1.27 -9.43
CA LYS A 243 2.63 -2.06 -9.25
C LYS A 243 3.05 -2.10 -7.79
N SER A 244 2.58 -3.10 -7.06
CA SER A 244 2.82 -3.29 -5.63
C SER A 244 4.28 -3.65 -5.33
N ILE A 245 4.89 -2.94 -4.39
CA ILE A 245 6.22 -3.25 -3.87
C ILE A 245 6.18 -4.54 -3.05
N THR A 246 5.10 -4.73 -2.28
CA THR A 246 4.86 -5.98 -1.52
C THR A 246 4.78 -7.17 -2.47
N ASN A 247 3.94 -7.12 -3.50
CA ASN A 247 3.80 -8.23 -4.46
C ASN A 247 5.12 -8.52 -5.20
N LYS A 248 5.83 -7.46 -5.64
CA LYS A 248 7.18 -7.59 -6.24
C LYS A 248 8.15 -8.35 -5.32
N SER A 249 8.10 -8.07 -4.02
CA SER A 249 8.94 -8.73 -3.03
C SER A 249 8.50 -10.18 -2.75
N LEU A 250 7.19 -10.41 -2.65
CA LEU A 250 6.63 -11.77 -2.46
C LEU A 250 6.97 -12.69 -3.62
N MET A 251 6.92 -12.20 -4.88
CA MET A 251 7.36 -12.98 -6.05
C MET A 251 8.83 -13.38 -5.95
N GLN A 252 9.72 -12.47 -5.54
CA GLN A 252 11.15 -12.77 -5.38
C GLN A 252 11.39 -13.77 -4.24
N ILE A 253 10.66 -13.66 -3.13
CA ILE A 253 10.71 -14.63 -2.04
C ILE A 253 10.17 -15.99 -2.50
N ALA A 254 9.04 -16.03 -3.19
CA ALA A 254 8.48 -17.27 -3.72
C ALA A 254 9.51 -18.02 -4.60
N GLN A 255 10.17 -17.30 -5.53
CA GLN A 255 11.25 -17.86 -6.34
C GLN A 255 12.44 -18.38 -5.50
N SER A 256 12.84 -17.66 -4.44
CA SER A 256 13.92 -18.10 -3.55
C SER A 256 13.54 -19.31 -2.68
N LEU A 257 12.29 -19.68 -2.66
CA LEU A 257 11.73 -20.86 -1.98
C LEU A 257 11.33 -21.96 -2.98
N ASP A 258 11.86 -21.90 -4.21
CA ASP A 258 11.60 -22.83 -5.32
C ASP A 258 10.10 -22.90 -5.74
N VAL A 259 9.34 -21.84 -5.46
CA VAL A 259 7.95 -21.71 -5.93
C VAL A 259 7.96 -21.04 -7.30
N LYS A 260 7.39 -21.72 -8.31
CA LYS A 260 7.20 -21.14 -9.64
C LYS A 260 6.31 -19.89 -9.55
N VAL A 261 6.66 -18.83 -10.27
CA VAL A 261 5.92 -17.56 -10.31
C VAL A 261 5.46 -17.26 -11.72
N GLU A 262 4.17 -16.96 -11.87
CA GLU A 262 3.56 -16.49 -13.11
C GLU A 262 2.89 -15.14 -12.89
N LYS A 263 3.31 -14.14 -13.65
CA LYS A 263 2.68 -12.83 -13.71
C LYS A 263 2.10 -12.66 -15.12
N ARG A 264 0.77 -12.68 -15.22
CA ARG A 264 0.04 -12.70 -16.50
C ARG A 264 -1.40 -12.23 -16.32
N GLN A 265 -2.14 -12.06 -17.40
CA GLN A 265 -3.59 -11.93 -17.30
C GLN A 265 -4.18 -13.22 -16.69
N VAL A 266 -5.15 -13.05 -15.78
CA VAL A 266 -5.82 -14.15 -15.07
C VAL A 266 -7.32 -14.06 -15.37
N LYS A 267 -7.86 -15.06 -16.06
CA LYS A 267 -9.30 -15.10 -16.35
C LYS A 267 -10.10 -15.40 -15.11
N LEU A 268 -11.30 -14.82 -15.00
CA LEU A 268 -12.20 -15.12 -13.88
C LEU A 268 -12.55 -16.62 -13.79
N GLN A 269 -12.70 -17.29 -14.95
CA GLN A 269 -12.99 -18.73 -15.00
C GLN A 269 -11.86 -19.60 -14.42
N GLU A 270 -10.64 -19.09 -14.29
CA GLU A 270 -9.53 -19.81 -13.65
C GLU A 270 -9.65 -19.85 -12.12
N ILE A 271 -10.66 -19.18 -11.54
CA ILE A 271 -10.76 -19.03 -10.09
C ILE A 271 -10.86 -20.39 -9.37
N ASP A 272 -11.49 -21.36 -10.00
CA ASP A 272 -11.64 -22.73 -9.49
C ASP A 272 -10.33 -23.54 -9.45
N ASP A 273 -9.32 -23.14 -10.25
CA ASP A 273 -8.00 -23.79 -10.25
C ASP A 273 -7.15 -23.38 -9.04
N PHE A 274 -7.54 -22.31 -8.34
CA PHE A 274 -6.79 -21.82 -7.19
C PHE A 274 -7.16 -22.55 -5.91
N VAL A 275 -6.13 -22.96 -5.16
CA VAL A 275 -6.26 -23.59 -3.83
C VAL A 275 -6.05 -22.61 -2.70
N GLU A 276 -5.32 -21.52 -2.95
CA GLU A 276 -5.12 -20.41 -2.02
C GLU A 276 -5.29 -19.08 -2.77
N ILE A 277 -6.00 -18.13 -2.17
CA ILE A 277 -6.07 -16.74 -2.66
C ILE A 277 -5.74 -15.79 -1.52
N GLY A 278 -4.99 -14.74 -1.82
CA GLY A 278 -4.60 -13.71 -0.86
C GLY A 278 -4.67 -12.29 -1.42
N ALA A 279 -4.93 -11.34 -0.56
CA ALA A 279 -4.83 -9.91 -0.82
C ALA A 279 -3.51 -9.40 -0.24
N CYS A 280 -2.59 -8.86 -1.08
CA CYS A 280 -1.27 -8.44 -0.60
C CYS A 280 -1.04 -6.93 -0.69
N GLY A 281 -0.40 -6.38 0.35
CA GLY A 281 -0.08 -4.96 0.43
C GLY A 281 0.72 -4.60 1.70
N THR A 282 1.19 -3.37 1.77
CA THR A 282 2.05 -2.88 2.87
C THR A 282 1.42 -3.04 4.26
N ALA A 283 0.10 -2.88 4.36
CA ALA A 283 -0.59 -2.93 5.66
C ALA A 283 -0.49 -4.31 6.33
N VAL A 284 -0.68 -5.38 5.55
CA VAL A 284 -0.95 -6.75 6.06
C VAL A 284 0.01 -7.80 5.54
N VAL A 285 0.88 -7.46 4.59
CA VAL A 285 1.71 -8.36 3.77
C VAL A 285 0.83 -9.24 2.90
N ILE A 286 0.20 -10.27 3.44
CA ILE A 286 -0.85 -11.10 2.80
C ILE A 286 -1.98 -11.33 3.80
N THR A 287 -3.21 -11.09 3.36
CA THR A 287 -4.43 -11.52 4.04
C THR A 287 -5.07 -12.65 3.23
N SER A 288 -5.30 -13.79 3.85
CA SER A 288 -5.97 -14.93 3.20
C SER A 288 -7.42 -14.60 2.89
N ILE A 289 -7.87 -14.94 1.70
CA ILE A 289 -9.27 -14.89 1.31
C ILE A 289 -9.89 -16.24 1.62
N LYS A 290 -11.03 -16.26 2.28
CA LYS A 290 -11.76 -17.48 2.59
C LYS A 290 -12.93 -17.76 1.65
N GLN A 291 -13.47 -16.70 1.03
CA GLN A 291 -14.64 -16.78 0.15
C GLN A 291 -14.65 -15.61 -0.80
N ILE A 292 -15.09 -15.84 -2.05
CA ILE A 292 -15.38 -14.81 -3.05
C ILE A 292 -16.76 -15.07 -3.62
N ASP A 293 -17.61 -14.03 -3.58
CA ASP A 293 -18.97 -14.06 -4.13
C ASP A 293 -19.07 -13.12 -5.33
N TYR A 294 -19.87 -13.51 -6.34
CA TYR A 294 -20.16 -12.75 -7.53
C TYR A 294 -21.57 -13.03 -8.03
N ALA A 295 -22.32 -12.00 -8.42
CA ALA A 295 -23.70 -12.11 -8.93
C ALA A 295 -24.65 -12.92 -8.01
N GLY A 296 -24.46 -12.82 -6.69
CA GLY A 296 -25.27 -13.53 -5.69
C GLY A 296 -24.86 -14.98 -5.41
N GLU A 297 -23.83 -15.48 -6.07
CA GLU A 297 -23.32 -16.84 -5.90
C GLU A 297 -21.91 -16.85 -5.33
N MET A 298 -21.58 -17.86 -4.53
CA MET A 298 -20.23 -18.13 -4.08
C MET A 298 -19.45 -18.80 -5.21
N ILE A 299 -18.52 -18.08 -5.82
CA ILE A 299 -17.71 -18.58 -6.94
C ILE A 299 -16.39 -19.21 -6.50
N TRP A 300 -15.97 -18.99 -5.25
CA TRP A 300 -14.76 -19.60 -4.71
C TRP A 300 -14.80 -19.65 -3.19
N SER A 301 -14.27 -20.74 -2.63
CA SER A 301 -13.97 -20.85 -1.19
C SER A 301 -12.60 -21.50 -0.98
N GLN A 302 -11.95 -21.13 0.11
CA GLN A 302 -10.62 -21.64 0.46
C GLN A 302 -10.62 -23.17 0.55
N LYS A 303 -9.72 -23.80 -0.23
CA LYS A 303 -9.64 -25.28 -0.34
C LYS A 303 -8.57 -25.89 0.56
N THR A 304 -7.58 -25.10 0.99
CA THR A 304 -6.45 -25.55 1.81
C THR A 304 -6.11 -24.53 2.89
N ALA A 305 -5.29 -24.91 3.85
CA ALA A 305 -4.86 -24.05 4.97
C ALA A 305 -3.87 -22.91 4.57
N GLY A 306 -3.63 -22.66 3.28
CA GLY A 306 -2.79 -21.53 2.84
C GLY A 306 -1.29 -21.73 3.01
N ALA A 307 -0.81 -22.98 2.97
CA ALA A 307 0.56 -23.35 3.32
C ALA A 307 1.66 -22.63 2.51
N VAL A 308 1.43 -22.36 1.21
CA VAL A 308 2.42 -21.69 0.36
C VAL A 308 2.45 -20.19 0.61
N LEU A 309 1.29 -19.53 0.63
CA LEU A 309 1.20 -18.08 0.90
C LEU A 309 1.69 -17.75 2.31
N ASP A 310 1.39 -18.59 3.31
CA ASP A 310 1.86 -18.40 4.69
C ASP A 310 3.39 -18.52 4.79
N LYS A 311 4.00 -19.49 4.09
CA LYS A 311 5.46 -19.65 4.03
C LYS A 311 6.14 -18.42 3.41
N VAL A 312 5.60 -17.91 2.30
CA VAL A 312 6.11 -16.71 1.63
C VAL A 312 5.93 -15.47 2.51
N LYS A 313 4.75 -15.31 3.15
CA LYS A 313 4.45 -14.24 4.10
C LYS A 313 5.40 -14.25 5.29
N LEU A 314 5.61 -15.41 5.90
CA LEU A 314 6.51 -15.57 7.05
C LEU A 314 7.93 -15.12 6.69
N ARG A 315 8.47 -15.58 5.57
CA ARG A 315 9.83 -15.17 5.12
C ARG A 315 9.92 -13.66 4.89
N TYR A 316 8.89 -13.04 4.29
CA TYR A 316 8.83 -11.60 4.11
C TYR A 316 8.88 -10.86 5.46
N GLN A 317 8.09 -11.30 6.45
CA GLN A 317 8.06 -10.69 7.78
C GLN A 317 9.37 -10.90 8.54
N GLN A 318 9.99 -12.07 8.42
CA GLN A 318 11.29 -12.35 9.03
C GLN A 318 12.38 -11.39 8.52
N ILE A 319 12.39 -11.09 7.21
CA ILE A 319 13.32 -10.09 6.63
C ILE A 319 13.03 -8.71 7.22
N GLN A 320 11.76 -8.30 7.27
CA GLN A 320 11.38 -6.99 7.82
C GLN A 320 11.80 -6.82 9.30
N ARG A 321 11.72 -7.88 10.08
CA ARG A 321 12.02 -7.89 11.52
C ARG A 321 13.51 -8.14 11.84
N GLY A 322 14.33 -8.41 10.83
CA GLY A 322 15.74 -8.74 11.04
C GLY A 322 15.96 -10.12 11.67
N GLU A 323 14.97 -11.00 11.61
CA GLU A 323 15.04 -12.38 12.14
C GLU A 323 15.85 -13.30 11.22
N VAL A 324 16.01 -12.92 9.95
CA VAL A 324 16.84 -13.61 8.95
C VAL A 324 17.68 -12.59 8.19
N LYS A 325 18.80 -13.03 7.63
CA LYS A 325 19.65 -12.19 6.79
C LYS A 325 18.89 -11.68 5.57
N ASP A 326 18.92 -10.38 5.35
CA ASP A 326 18.41 -9.75 4.14
C ASP A 326 19.37 -9.98 2.97
N THR A 327 19.14 -11.05 2.20
CA THR A 327 19.94 -11.39 1.02
C THR A 327 19.59 -10.56 -0.21
N PHE A 328 18.54 -9.75 -0.13
CA PHE A 328 18.04 -8.91 -1.22
C PHE A 328 18.43 -7.43 -1.10
N ASN A 329 19.05 -7.02 0.02
CA ASN A 329 19.38 -5.63 0.35
C ASN A 329 18.15 -4.70 0.32
N TRP A 330 17.04 -5.14 0.92
CA TRP A 330 15.80 -4.38 0.97
C TRP A 330 15.69 -3.46 2.18
N MET A 331 16.40 -3.77 3.25
CA MET A 331 16.29 -3.05 4.52
C MET A 331 17.24 -1.84 4.54
N PHE A 332 16.65 -0.65 4.51
CA PHE A 332 17.35 0.63 4.58
C PHE A 332 17.50 1.08 6.03
N ARG A 333 18.72 1.17 6.52
CA ARG A 333 19.02 1.64 7.87
C ARG A 333 18.84 3.16 7.99
N VAL A 334 18.11 3.59 9.03
CA VAL A 334 17.82 4.99 9.32
C VAL A 334 18.90 5.64 10.19
#